data_fc7cb52bec3f2c14a5fbb18f238504ba
#
_entry.id   fc7cb52bec3f2c14a5fbb18f238504ba
#
_cell.length_a   1.000
_cell.length_b   1.000
_cell.length_c   1.000
_cell.angle_alpha   90.00
_cell.angle_beta   90.00
_cell.angle_gamma   90.00
#
_symmetry.space_group_name_H-M   'P 1'
#
loop_
_entity.id
_entity.type
_entity.pdbx_description
1 polymer ?
#
loop_
_entity_poly.entity_id
_entity_poly.type
_entity_poly.pdbx_seq_one_letter_code
_entity_poly.pdbx_strand_id
1 'polypeptide(L)'
;SLEYVLKVEGPERVEELLRLLDEYLFRHGVYPANRLSTPYLNTLPKEKEPPYPGDLELERRIANILRWNVAMMVTRANKKADGIGGHIATYASIAELYEVGFNHFFRGPEAGLDRDLVFFQGHASPGNYARAFLEGRLKEEDLENFRREVHPPVPGGRGLSSYPHPWLMPDFWEFPTVSMGLGPIQAIYQARFMRYLEDRGLKPKSSAKVWAFLGDGEHDEPETVGALHLAARENLDNLIFVVNCNLQRLDGPVRGNSKVIQELERLYRGAGWRVIKVVWGSAWDELLAKDEEGHLLRRFEALVDGESQRYAAFGGKELRERFFNTPELKKLIEGMTDEELTELTRSRGGHDMVKIYAAYKAAVEHKGSPVVILARTIKGYGMGPTVMAKNVAHQVKKLTEEDLKEARRFLGIPIPEEKLPELPYYHPGPDSPEVRYLLERRKALGGFVPERRVRFKGGLEV
;
A
#
# COMPACT_ATOMS: atom_id res chain seq x y z
N SER A 1 12.48 -37.35 -0.19
CA SER A 1 12.51 -35.97 -0.68
C SER A 1 12.02 -35.03 0.42
N LEU A 2 12.36 -33.75 0.39
CA LEU A 2 11.84 -32.74 1.34
C LEU A 2 10.31 -32.67 1.32
N GLU A 3 9.69 -32.88 0.16
CA GLU A 3 8.24 -32.95 0.02
C GLU A 3 7.63 -34.10 0.84
N TYR A 4 8.26 -35.26 0.84
CA TYR A 4 7.83 -36.40 1.67
C TYR A 4 7.90 -36.03 3.16
N VAL A 5 9.01 -35.45 3.61
CA VAL A 5 9.19 -35.04 5.00
C VAL A 5 8.14 -33.99 5.39
N LEU A 6 7.88 -32.99 4.53
CA LEU A 6 6.87 -31.98 4.76
C LEU A 6 5.45 -32.57 4.92
N LYS A 7 5.11 -33.57 4.07
CA LYS A 7 3.78 -34.22 4.12
C LYS A 7 3.61 -35.17 5.30
N VAL A 8 4.66 -35.85 5.72
CA VAL A 8 4.59 -36.93 6.74
C VAL A 8 4.97 -36.45 8.14
N GLU A 9 6.01 -35.64 8.23
CA GLU A 9 6.59 -35.21 9.53
C GLU A 9 6.30 -33.73 9.85
N GLY A 10 5.76 -32.99 8.87
CA GLY A 10 5.36 -31.60 9.05
C GLY A 10 6.46 -30.55 8.83
N PRO A 11 6.11 -29.25 8.88
CA PRO A 11 7.04 -28.16 8.60
C PRO A 11 8.17 -28.04 9.63
N GLU A 12 7.92 -28.35 10.89
CA GLU A 12 8.93 -28.26 11.96
C GLU A 12 10.14 -29.17 11.69
N ARG A 13 9.88 -30.37 11.16
CA ARG A 13 10.96 -31.29 10.80
C ARG A 13 11.78 -30.80 9.62
N VAL A 14 11.13 -30.17 8.64
CA VAL A 14 11.83 -29.53 7.50
C VAL A 14 12.72 -28.38 8.00
N GLU A 15 12.22 -27.56 8.89
CA GLU A 15 12.99 -26.46 9.50
C GLU A 15 14.20 -27.00 10.29
N GLU A 16 14.03 -28.06 11.05
CA GLU A 16 15.14 -28.72 11.75
C GLU A 16 16.21 -29.23 10.79
N LEU A 17 15.83 -29.90 9.71
CA LEU A 17 16.76 -30.38 8.70
C LEU A 17 17.53 -29.23 8.02
N LEU A 18 16.85 -28.14 7.73
CA LEU A 18 17.48 -26.94 7.18
C LEU A 18 18.50 -26.35 8.16
N ARG A 19 18.16 -26.27 9.44
CA ARG A 19 19.06 -25.79 10.49
C ARG A 19 20.31 -26.69 10.62
N LEU A 20 20.14 -27.99 10.62
CA LEU A 20 21.25 -28.96 10.67
C LEU A 20 22.17 -28.85 9.45
N LEU A 21 21.57 -28.66 8.26
CA LEU A 21 22.32 -28.46 7.01
C LEU A 21 23.11 -27.15 7.09
N ASP A 22 22.53 -26.10 7.60
CA ASP A 22 23.17 -24.79 7.81
C ASP A 22 24.37 -24.91 8.73
N GLU A 23 24.21 -25.58 9.87
CA GLU A 23 25.26 -25.80 10.84
C GLU A 23 26.41 -26.63 10.22
N TYR A 24 26.08 -27.65 9.45
CA TYR A 24 27.06 -28.46 8.73
C TYR A 24 27.87 -27.62 7.72
N LEU A 25 27.19 -26.85 6.89
CA LEU A 25 27.85 -25.98 5.88
C LEU A 25 28.75 -24.93 6.56
N PHE A 26 28.26 -24.31 7.63
CA PHE A 26 29.04 -23.33 8.40
C PHE A 26 30.33 -23.93 8.96
N ARG A 27 30.28 -25.12 9.55
CA ARG A 27 31.47 -25.85 10.06
C ARG A 27 32.49 -26.19 8.99
N HIS A 28 32.07 -26.26 7.72
CA HIS A 28 32.94 -26.55 6.58
C HIS A 28 33.33 -25.28 5.79
N GLY A 29 33.11 -24.09 6.35
CA GLY A 29 33.46 -22.82 5.72
C GLY A 29 32.61 -22.45 4.49
N VAL A 30 31.44 -23.07 4.33
CA VAL A 30 30.51 -22.77 3.25
C VAL A 30 29.42 -21.82 3.77
N TYR A 31 29.37 -20.63 3.20
CA TYR A 31 28.42 -19.58 3.58
C TYR A 31 27.44 -19.33 2.43
N PRO A 32 26.27 -19.98 2.41
CA PRO A 32 25.29 -19.73 1.36
C PRO A 32 24.86 -18.27 1.34
N ALA A 33 24.92 -17.64 0.17
CA ALA A 33 24.43 -16.28 -0.01
C ALA A 33 22.90 -16.22 0.15
N ASN A 34 22.36 -15.09 0.65
CA ASN A 34 20.93 -14.75 0.64
C ASN A 34 19.97 -15.56 1.53
N ARG A 35 20.36 -15.98 2.73
CA ARG A 35 19.45 -16.65 3.68
C ARG A 35 18.34 -15.76 4.25
N LEU A 36 18.50 -14.43 4.17
CA LEU A 36 17.49 -13.46 4.62
C LEU A 36 16.47 -13.11 3.55
N SER A 37 16.56 -13.69 2.36
CA SER A 37 15.60 -13.51 1.27
C SER A 37 14.87 -14.80 0.97
N THR A 38 13.56 -14.71 0.75
CA THR A 38 12.74 -15.79 0.20
C THR A 38 12.57 -15.59 -1.31
N PRO A 39 12.11 -16.59 -2.07
CA PRO A 39 11.81 -16.43 -3.49
C PRO A 39 10.97 -15.18 -3.80
N TYR A 40 11.16 -14.57 -4.97
CA TYR A 40 10.44 -13.36 -5.38
C TYR A 40 8.96 -13.66 -5.73
N LEU A 41 8.27 -14.22 -4.74
CA LEU A 41 6.86 -14.63 -4.76
C LEU A 41 6.10 -14.00 -3.60
N ASN A 42 4.78 -14.14 -3.64
CA ASN A 42 3.92 -13.82 -2.50
C ASN A 42 4.25 -14.75 -1.32
N THR A 43 4.28 -14.19 -0.12
CA THR A 43 4.53 -15.00 1.10
C THR A 43 3.37 -15.96 1.38
N LEU A 44 2.15 -15.52 1.08
CA LEU A 44 0.96 -16.37 1.18
C LEU A 44 0.66 -16.97 -0.20
N PRO A 45 0.72 -18.29 -0.36
CA PRO A 45 0.29 -18.94 -1.59
C PRO A 45 -1.24 -18.90 -1.71
N LYS A 46 -1.76 -19.00 -2.94
CA LYS A 46 -3.19 -18.89 -3.25
C LYS A 46 -4.07 -19.80 -2.39
N GLU A 47 -3.62 -21.00 -2.10
CA GLU A 47 -4.35 -22.03 -1.35
C GLU A 47 -4.52 -21.65 0.15
N LYS A 48 -3.73 -20.70 0.65
CA LYS A 48 -3.80 -20.17 2.01
C LYS A 48 -4.49 -18.81 2.11
N GLU A 49 -4.97 -18.28 1.00
CA GLU A 49 -5.73 -17.03 1.00
C GLU A 49 -7.13 -17.27 1.58
N PRO A 50 -7.56 -16.47 2.57
CA PRO A 50 -8.92 -16.56 3.07
C PRO A 50 -9.90 -16.01 2.02
N PRO A 51 -11.17 -16.44 2.04
CA PRO A 51 -12.21 -15.83 1.22
C PRO A 51 -12.28 -14.32 1.47
N TYR A 52 -12.43 -13.54 0.39
CA TYR A 52 -12.60 -12.10 0.51
C TYR A 52 -14.00 -11.79 1.08
N PRO A 53 -14.12 -10.98 2.15
CA PRO A 53 -15.39 -10.77 2.84
C PRO A 53 -16.23 -9.63 2.27
N GLY A 54 -15.70 -8.88 1.30
CA GLY A 54 -16.31 -7.68 0.73
C GLY A 54 -16.84 -7.86 -0.67
N ASP A 55 -17.41 -6.80 -1.21
CA ASP A 55 -17.80 -6.70 -2.61
C ASP A 55 -16.65 -6.09 -3.44
N LEU A 56 -15.91 -6.95 -4.13
CA LEU A 56 -14.75 -6.55 -4.92
C LEU A 56 -15.06 -5.56 -6.03
N GLU A 57 -16.26 -5.63 -6.61
CA GLU A 57 -16.65 -4.72 -7.68
C GLU A 57 -16.91 -3.31 -7.13
N LEU A 58 -17.70 -3.22 -6.06
CA LEU A 58 -17.96 -1.94 -5.39
C LEU A 58 -16.68 -1.32 -4.84
N GLU A 59 -15.83 -2.10 -4.20
CA GLU A 59 -14.59 -1.58 -3.63
C GLU A 59 -13.62 -1.10 -4.70
N ARG A 60 -13.54 -1.79 -5.84
CA ARG A 60 -12.75 -1.33 -7.00
C ARG A 60 -13.30 -0.02 -7.56
N ARG A 61 -14.62 0.10 -7.69
CA ARG A 61 -15.28 1.33 -8.15
C ARG A 61 -15.01 2.48 -7.19
N ILE A 62 -15.10 2.26 -5.88
CA ILE A 62 -14.76 3.26 -4.86
C ILE A 62 -13.30 3.70 -5.02
N ALA A 63 -12.34 2.77 -5.06
CA ALA A 63 -10.93 3.09 -5.24
C ALA A 63 -10.67 3.91 -6.51
N ASN A 64 -11.37 3.61 -7.59
CA ASN A 64 -11.28 4.34 -8.86
C ASN A 64 -11.85 5.76 -8.77
N ILE A 65 -12.99 5.94 -8.10
CA ILE A 65 -13.58 7.27 -7.84
C ILE A 65 -12.62 8.12 -7.00
N LEU A 66 -12.02 7.53 -5.99
CA LEU A 66 -11.05 8.21 -5.14
C LEU A 66 -9.81 8.65 -5.92
N ARG A 67 -9.25 7.78 -6.78
CA ARG A 67 -8.15 8.14 -7.70
C ARG A 67 -8.51 9.32 -8.59
N TRP A 68 -9.71 9.29 -9.17
CA TRP A 68 -10.20 10.38 -9.99
C TRP A 68 -10.24 11.70 -9.21
N ASN A 69 -10.89 11.71 -8.05
CA ASN A 69 -11.06 12.91 -7.25
C ASN A 69 -9.72 13.48 -6.74
N VAL A 70 -8.76 12.61 -6.38
CA VAL A 70 -7.39 13.06 -6.07
C VAL A 70 -6.73 13.72 -7.27
N ALA A 71 -6.84 13.14 -8.46
CA ALA A 71 -6.27 13.70 -9.67
C ALA A 71 -6.89 15.06 -10.00
N MET A 72 -8.22 15.19 -9.88
CA MET A 72 -8.93 16.46 -10.10
C MET A 72 -8.51 17.51 -9.07
N MET A 73 -8.51 17.18 -7.79
CA MET A 73 -8.14 18.10 -6.71
C MET A 73 -6.73 18.67 -6.90
N VAL A 74 -5.74 17.83 -7.15
CA VAL A 74 -4.36 18.26 -7.34
C VAL A 74 -4.20 19.06 -8.64
N THR A 75 -4.83 18.61 -9.74
CA THR A 75 -4.73 19.29 -11.05
C THR A 75 -5.39 20.68 -10.99
N ARG A 76 -6.59 20.80 -10.39
CA ARG A 76 -7.32 22.07 -10.22
C ARG A 76 -6.51 23.04 -9.37
N ALA A 77 -5.97 22.60 -8.23
CA ALA A 77 -5.17 23.43 -7.36
C ALA A 77 -3.94 24.03 -8.08
N ASN A 78 -3.23 23.21 -8.87
CA ASN A 78 -2.05 23.65 -9.60
C ASN A 78 -2.38 24.43 -10.90
N LYS A 79 -3.62 24.34 -11.43
CA LYS A 79 -4.09 25.25 -12.49
C LYS A 79 -4.40 26.65 -11.94
N LYS A 80 -4.93 26.73 -10.71
CA LYS A 80 -5.27 28.02 -10.06
C LYS A 80 -4.06 28.78 -9.54
N ALA A 81 -3.05 28.06 -9.05
CA ALA A 81 -1.83 28.66 -8.51
C ALA A 81 -0.65 27.70 -8.71
N ASP A 82 0.39 28.19 -9.40
CA ASP A 82 1.60 27.42 -9.60
C ASP A 82 2.32 27.13 -8.28
N GLY A 83 2.93 25.96 -8.19
CA GLY A 83 3.72 25.57 -7.03
C GLY A 83 2.95 25.03 -5.82
N ILE A 84 1.62 24.90 -5.89
CA ILE A 84 0.83 24.26 -4.83
C ILE A 84 1.31 22.84 -4.56
N GLY A 85 1.68 22.12 -5.60
CA GLY A 85 2.17 20.74 -5.47
C GLY A 85 1.05 19.72 -5.19
N GLY A 86 1.38 18.66 -4.52
CA GLY A 86 0.51 17.49 -4.32
C GLY A 86 1.03 16.27 -5.08
N HIS A 87 0.53 15.07 -4.77
CA HIS A 87 1.06 13.83 -5.33
C HIS A 87 -0.07 12.94 -5.85
N ILE A 88 -0.37 13.05 -7.15
CA ILE A 88 -1.35 12.20 -7.83
C ILE A 88 -0.86 10.75 -7.87
N ALA A 89 0.35 10.55 -8.35
CA ALA A 89 0.88 9.22 -8.65
C ALA A 89 1.11 8.35 -7.42
N THR A 90 1.44 8.94 -6.27
CA THR A 90 1.63 8.19 -5.02
C THR A 90 0.29 7.63 -4.53
N TYR A 91 -0.77 8.46 -4.49
CA TYR A 91 -2.07 7.96 -4.10
C TYR A 91 -2.62 6.94 -5.10
N ALA A 92 -2.46 7.19 -6.39
CA ALA A 92 -2.88 6.24 -7.43
C ALA A 92 -2.26 4.84 -7.25
N SER A 93 -1.03 4.76 -6.72
CA SER A 93 -0.36 3.49 -6.45
C SER A 93 -0.80 2.79 -5.15
N ILE A 94 -1.29 3.53 -4.15
CA ILE A 94 -1.59 2.99 -2.80
C ILE A 94 -3.09 2.78 -2.54
N ALA A 95 -3.96 3.19 -3.45
CA ALA A 95 -5.40 3.27 -3.20
C ALA A 95 -6.01 1.96 -2.69
N GLU A 96 -5.73 0.80 -3.29
CA GLU A 96 -6.24 -0.49 -2.83
C GLU A 96 -5.72 -0.86 -1.43
N LEU A 97 -4.47 -0.52 -1.12
CA LEU A 97 -3.90 -0.77 0.21
C LEU A 97 -4.68 0.02 1.28
N TYR A 98 -5.09 1.26 0.98
CA TYR A 98 -5.92 2.06 1.88
C TYR A 98 -7.34 1.52 1.94
N GLU A 99 -7.96 1.23 0.80
CA GLU A 99 -9.36 0.82 0.75
C GLU A 99 -9.62 -0.51 1.47
N VAL A 100 -8.76 -1.51 1.30
CA VAL A 100 -8.85 -2.76 2.07
C VAL A 100 -8.71 -2.49 3.57
N GLY A 101 -7.83 -1.58 3.97
CA GLY A 101 -7.70 -1.14 5.35
C GLY A 101 -8.98 -0.48 5.88
N PHE A 102 -9.52 0.49 5.15
CA PHE A 102 -10.74 1.20 5.53
C PHE A 102 -11.98 0.30 5.59
N ASN A 103 -12.08 -0.64 4.68
CA ASN A 103 -13.29 -1.48 4.56
C ASN A 103 -13.27 -2.69 5.49
N HIS A 104 -12.09 -3.17 5.94
CA HIS A 104 -12.01 -4.46 6.64
C HIS A 104 -11.18 -4.45 7.93
N PHE A 105 -10.33 -3.46 8.17
CA PHE A 105 -9.36 -3.52 9.27
C PHE A 105 -9.35 -2.31 10.21
N PHE A 106 -9.26 -1.09 9.69
CA PHE A 106 -9.04 0.10 10.55
C PHE A 106 -10.25 0.38 11.44
N ARG A 107 -10.14 0.04 12.71
CA ARG A 107 -11.20 0.30 13.70
C ARG A 107 -11.18 1.76 14.14
N GLY A 108 -12.35 2.38 14.05
CA GLY A 108 -12.55 3.79 14.37
C GLY A 108 -12.74 4.08 15.85
N PRO A 109 -13.03 5.35 16.20
CA PRO A 109 -13.12 5.80 17.60
C PRO A 109 -14.16 5.09 18.46
N GLU A 110 -15.24 4.58 17.87
CA GLU A 110 -16.32 3.90 18.60
C GLU A 110 -15.95 2.46 19.03
N ALA A 111 -14.85 1.90 18.47
CA ALA A 111 -14.27 0.66 18.96
C ALA A 111 -13.60 0.79 20.34
N GLY A 112 -13.55 2.01 20.90
CA GLY A 112 -13.06 2.25 22.25
C GLY A 112 -11.56 1.91 22.40
N LEU A 113 -11.25 1.01 23.33
CA LEU A 113 -9.86 0.61 23.61
C LEU A 113 -9.21 -0.17 22.45
N ASP A 114 -10.02 -0.83 21.63
CA ASP A 114 -9.56 -1.60 20.49
C ASP A 114 -9.40 -0.76 19.20
N ARG A 115 -9.62 0.57 19.29
CA ARG A 115 -9.39 1.50 18.18
C ARG A 115 -7.98 1.37 17.64
N ASP A 116 -7.87 1.26 16.32
CA ASP A 116 -6.58 1.25 15.64
C ASP A 116 -6.07 2.68 15.40
N LEU A 117 -4.75 2.82 15.36
CA LEU A 117 -4.06 4.07 15.07
C LEU A 117 -3.37 3.95 13.71
N VAL A 118 -3.61 4.90 12.81
CA VAL A 118 -3.11 4.83 11.45
C VAL A 118 -2.25 6.05 11.12
N PHE A 119 -0.97 5.80 10.84
CA PHE A 119 -0.02 6.77 10.32
C PHE A 119 -0.07 6.73 8.79
N PHE A 120 -0.87 7.61 8.21
CA PHE A 120 -1.00 7.72 6.75
C PHE A 120 0.23 8.35 6.13
N GLN A 121 0.70 7.82 5.01
CA GLN A 121 1.83 8.41 4.28
C GLN A 121 1.50 9.84 3.83
N GLY A 122 2.36 10.79 4.15
CA GLY A 122 2.13 12.20 3.83
C GLY A 122 1.84 12.47 2.35
N HIS A 123 2.60 11.82 1.46
CA HIS A 123 2.41 11.93 0.00
C HIS A 123 1.05 11.38 -0.49
N ALA A 124 0.40 10.52 0.26
CA ALA A 124 -0.90 9.94 -0.08
C ALA A 124 -2.09 10.63 0.63
N SER A 125 -1.85 11.69 1.41
CA SER A 125 -2.89 12.43 2.13
C SER A 125 -4.06 12.94 1.26
N PRO A 126 -3.88 13.31 -0.03
CA PRO A 126 -4.99 13.68 -0.88
C PRO A 126 -6.09 12.62 -0.97
N GLY A 127 -5.74 11.33 -0.86
CA GLY A 127 -6.71 10.24 -0.86
C GLY A 127 -7.64 10.24 0.34
N ASN A 128 -7.13 10.63 1.52
CA ASN A 128 -7.97 10.75 2.72
C ASN A 128 -9.00 11.87 2.58
N TYR A 129 -8.66 12.97 1.89
CA TYR A 129 -9.61 14.04 1.59
C TYR A 129 -10.66 13.59 0.58
N ALA A 130 -10.25 12.94 -0.50
CA ALA A 130 -11.17 12.39 -1.50
C ALA A 130 -12.13 11.37 -0.86
N ARG A 131 -11.65 10.53 0.06
CA ARG A 131 -12.50 9.59 0.79
C ARG A 131 -13.46 10.30 1.74
N ALA A 132 -12.98 11.27 2.50
CA ALA A 132 -13.82 12.07 3.39
C ALA A 132 -14.91 12.85 2.63
N PHE A 133 -14.65 13.23 1.37
CA PHE A 133 -15.64 13.80 0.46
C PHE A 133 -16.73 12.78 0.12
N LEU A 134 -16.39 11.54 -0.26
CA LEU A 134 -17.38 10.49 -0.51
C LEU A 134 -18.15 10.10 0.76
N GLU A 135 -17.52 10.19 1.93
CA GLU A 135 -18.13 9.95 3.23
C GLU A 135 -19.07 11.07 3.69
N GLY A 136 -19.17 12.18 2.93
CA GLY A 136 -19.95 13.38 3.30
C GLY A 136 -19.36 14.21 4.43
N ARG A 137 -18.11 13.99 4.80
CA ARG A 137 -17.37 14.71 5.86
C ARG A 137 -16.69 15.99 5.35
N LEU A 138 -16.40 16.02 4.07
CA LEU A 138 -15.88 17.20 3.35
C LEU A 138 -16.81 17.53 2.18
N LYS A 139 -16.79 18.80 1.79
CA LYS A 139 -17.54 19.33 0.65
C LYS A 139 -16.60 19.64 -0.52
N GLU A 140 -17.16 19.95 -1.68
CA GLU A 140 -16.36 20.34 -2.85
C GLU A 140 -15.55 21.61 -2.58
N GLU A 141 -16.13 22.59 -1.85
CA GLU A 141 -15.44 23.82 -1.45
C GLU A 141 -14.21 23.54 -0.58
N ASP A 142 -14.23 22.49 0.25
CA ASP A 142 -13.07 22.06 1.02
C ASP A 142 -11.96 21.51 0.09
N LEU A 143 -12.32 20.69 -0.89
CA LEU A 143 -11.35 20.14 -1.85
C LEU A 143 -10.71 21.25 -2.70
N GLU A 144 -11.47 22.32 -3.00
CA GLU A 144 -10.95 23.50 -3.69
C GLU A 144 -9.91 24.29 -2.87
N ASN A 145 -9.92 24.11 -1.55
CA ASN A 145 -8.95 24.69 -0.61
C ASN A 145 -7.78 23.72 -0.29
N PHE A 146 -7.49 22.78 -1.18
CA PHE A 146 -6.37 21.86 -1.03
C PHE A 146 -5.04 22.60 -0.90
N ARG A 147 -4.29 22.30 0.16
CA ARG A 147 -3.02 22.96 0.54
C ARG A 147 -3.15 24.48 0.76
N ARG A 148 -4.33 24.92 1.24
CA ARG A 148 -4.62 26.30 1.60
C ARG A 148 -5.10 26.37 3.05
N GLU A 149 -4.39 25.68 3.92
CA GLU A 149 -4.74 25.48 5.32
C GLU A 149 -4.89 26.77 6.13
N VAL A 150 -4.09 27.80 5.83
CA VAL A 150 -4.08 29.06 6.62
C VAL A 150 -5.00 30.10 5.99
N HIS A 151 -5.01 30.22 4.68
CA HIS A 151 -5.80 31.22 3.94
C HIS A 151 -6.60 30.53 2.81
N PRO A 152 -7.71 29.86 3.16
CA PRO A 152 -8.56 29.20 2.17
C PRO A 152 -9.19 30.24 1.22
N PRO A 153 -8.92 30.17 -0.10
CA PRO A 153 -9.42 31.16 -1.05
C PRO A 153 -10.90 30.99 -1.39
N VAL A 154 -11.48 29.79 -1.16
CA VAL A 154 -12.89 29.51 -1.44
C VAL A 154 -13.72 29.71 -0.16
N PRO A 155 -14.64 30.68 -0.13
CA PRO A 155 -15.49 30.93 1.02
C PRO A 155 -16.40 29.74 1.34
N GLY A 156 -16.67 29.50 2.62
CA GLY A 156 -17.53 28.41 3.07
C GLY A 156 -16.86 27.03 3.16
N GLY A 157 -15.67 26.88 2.58
CA GLY A 157 -14.84 25.69 2.72
C GLY A 157 -13.72 25.87 3.75
N ARG A 158 -13.35 24.78 4.41
CA ARG A 158 -12.17 24.75 5.30
C ARG A 158 -10.89 24.58 4.47
N GLY A 159 -9.76 25.08 4.98
CA GLY A 159 -8.45 24.81 4.40
C GLY A 159 -8.03 23.36 4.67
N LEU A 160 -7.56 22.64 3.66
CA LEU A 160 -7.01 21.31 3.83
C LEU A 160 -5.49 21.40 3.96
N SER A 161 -4.93 20.74 4.99
CA SER A 161 -3.50 20.77 5.24
C SER A 161 -2.71 20.06 4.12
N SER A 162 -1.52 20.57 3.85
CA SER A 162 -0.61 20.05 2.80
C SER A 162 -0.25 18.59 3.03
N TYR A 163 -0.11 18.22 4.31
CA TYR A 163 0.18 16.86 4.79
C TYR A 163 -0.63 16.60 6.06
N PRO A 164 -0.71 15.36 6.56
CA PRO A 164 -1.32 15.08 7.86
C PRO A 164 -0.72 15.97 8.96
N HIS A 165 -1.57 16.84 9.53
CA HIS A 165 -1.14 17.82 10.51
C HIS A 165 -2.22 18.10 11.56
N PRO A 166 -2.11 17.53 12.78
CA PRO A 166 -3.14 17.65 13.83
C PRO A 166 -3.43 19.07 14.30
N TRP A 167 -2.50 20.01 14.18
CA TRP A 167 -2.71 21.39 14.57
C TRP A 167 -3.53 22.19 13.53
N LEU A 168 -3.33 21.86 12.25
CA LEU A 168 -4.04 22.54 11.15
C LEU A 168 -5.44 21.95 10.92
N MET A 169 -5.61 20.67 11.22
CA MET A 169 -6.90 19.96 11.15
C MET A 169 -7.09 19.08 12.40
N PRO A 170 -7.39 19.71 13.57
CA PRO A 170 -7.32 19.04 14.87
C PRO A 170 -8.40 18.00 15.14
N ASP A 171 -9.48 18.02 14.38
CA ASP A 171 -10.58 17.05 14.40
C ASP A 171 -10.41 15.90 13.40
N PHE A 172 -9.47 16.06 12.47
CA PHE A 172 -9.27 15.13 11.36
C PHE A 172 -8.01 14.28 11.54
N TRP A 173 -6.83 14.92 11.56
CA TRP A 173 -5.56 14.20 11.62
C TRP A 173 -5.16 13.83 13.05
N GLU A 174 -4.74 12.57 13.24
CA GLU A 174 -4.27 12.09 14.54
C GLU A 174 -2.77 12.29 14.73
N PHE A 175 -1.99 12.08 13.66
CA PHE A 175 -0.53 12.09 13.70
C PHE A 175 0.05 12.96 12.59
N PRO A 176 1.14 13.70 12.87
CA PRO A 176 1.87 14.42 11.84
C PRO A 176 2.78 13.46 11.07
N THR A 177 2.61 13.38 9.76
CA THR A 177 3.49 12.61 8.86
C THR A 177 4.02 13.51 7.75
N VAL A 178 4.47 14.70 8.15
CA VAL A 178 4.84 15.79 7.25
C VAL A 178 6.12 15.49 6.48
N SER A 179 7.09 14.83 7.13
CA SER A 179 8.38 14.48 6.53
C SER A 179 8.56 12.96 6.46
N MET A 180 9.24 12.50 5.42
CA MET A 180 9.59 11.09 5.28
C MET A 180 10.43 10.64 6.48
N GLY A 181 10.21 9.41 6.93
CA GLY A 181 10.86 8.82 8.11
C GLY A 181 10.18 9.14 9.44
N LEU A 182 9.47 10.26 9.58
CA LEU A 182 8.80 10.62 10.84
C LEU A 182 7.59 9.73 11.16
N GLY A 183 6.82 9.35 10.16
CA GLY A 183 5.68 8.45 10.37
C GLY A 183 6.08 7.09 10.96
N PRO A 184 7.02 6.37 10.32
CA PRO A 184 7.49 5.06 10.81
C PRO A 184 8.09 5.11 12.23
N ILE A 185 8.98 6.06 12.52
CA ILE A 185 9.60 6.14 13.86
C ILE A 185 8.58 6.48 14.93
N GLN A 186 7.65 7.41 14.66
CA GLN A 186 6.56 7.73 15.58
C GLN A 186 5.63 6.53 15.82
N ALA A 187 5.32 5.75 14.77
CA ALA A 187 4.49 4.55 14.89
C ALA A 187 5.13 3.49 15.79
N ILE A 188 6.46 3.29 15.71
CA ILE A 188 7.21 2.40 16.60
C ILE A 188 7.06 2.87 18.06
N TYR A 189 7.32 4.14 18.33
CA TYR A 189 7.21 4.66 19.70
C TYR A 189 5.77 4.70 20.20
N GLN A 190 4.79 4.93 19.32
CA GLN A 190 3.36 4.84 19.67
C GLN A 190 2.97 3.42 20.07
N ALA A 191 3.35 2.41 19.28
CA ALA A 191 3.09 1.00 19.59
C ALA A 191 3.75 0.58 20.90
N ARG A 192 4.99 1.02 21.11
CA ARG A 192 5.75 0.80 22.34
C ARG A 192 5.07 1.43 23.55
N PHE A 193 4.65 2.69 23.43
CA PHE A 193 3.96 3.41 24.51
C PHE A 193 2.62 2.75 24.89
N MET A 194 1.89 2.25 23.92
CA MET A 194 0.66 1.48 24.21
C MET A 194 0.96 0.23 25.04
N ARG A 195 1.98 -0.56 24.68
CA ARG A 195 2.41 -1.72 25.47
C ARG A 195 2.91 -1.32 26.87
N TYR A 196 3.67 -0.23 26.96
CA TYR A 196 4.10 0.28 28.26
C TYR A 196 2.93 0.60 29.19
N LEU A 197 1.89 1.26 28.71
CA LEU A 197 0.69 1.57 29.50
C LEU A 197 -0.06 0.31 29.93
N GLU A 198 -0.16 -0.69 29.07
CA GLU A 198 -0.78 -1.98 29.35
C GLU A 198 0.02 -2.78 30.39
N ASP A 199 1.34 -2.86 30.23
CA ASP A 199 2.22 -3.60 31.14
C ASP A 199 2.34 -2.95 32.53
N ARG A 200 2.17 -1.63 32.60
CA ARG A 200 2.11 -0.88 33.85
C ARG A 200 0.73 -0.93 34.52
N GLY A 201 -0.27 -1.56 33.88
CA GLY A 201 -1.64 -1.56 34.38
C GLY A 201 -2.36 -0.19 34.34
N LEU A 202 -1.78 0.78 33.64
CA LEU A 202 -2.37 2.11 33.44
C LEU A 202 -3.47 2.12 32.38
N LYS A 203 -3.48 1.13 31.52
CA LYS A 203 -4.51 0.88 30.50
C LYS A 203 -4.81 -0.61 30.44
N PRO A 204 -6.09 -1.03 30.29
CA PRO A 204 -6.42 -2.41 30.02
C PRO A 204 -5.77 -2.90 28.72
N LYS A 205 -5.44 -4.21 28.64
CA LYS A 205 -4.96 -4.82 27.41
C LYS A 205 -6.01 -4.68 26.31
N SER A 206 -5.53 -4.41 25.10
CA SER A 206 -6.37 -4.21 23.92
C SER A 206 -5.85 -4.97 22.70
N SER A 207 -6.72 -5.19 21.73
CA SER A 207 -6.35 -5.75 20.43
C SER A 207 -5.97 -4.68 19.40
N ALA A 208 -5.89 -3.41 19.83
CA ALA A 208 -5.57 -2.27 18.97
C ALA A 208 -4.24 -2.45 18.24
N LYS A 209 -4.23 -2.11 16.96
CA LYS A 209 -3.04 -2.10 16.11
C LYS A 209 -2.60 -0.68 15.78
N VAL A 210 -1.29 -0.53 15.60
CA VAL A 210 -0.69 0.68 15.03
C VAL A 210 -0.26 0.33 13.61
N TRP A 211 -0.83 1.03 12.64
CA TRP A 211 -0.53 0.89 11.23
C TRP A 211 0.32 2.06 10.77
N ALA A 212 1.35 1.82 9.97
CA ALA A 212 2.09 2.88 9.31
C ALA A 212 2.28 2.56 7.83
N PHE A 213 1.95 3.53 6.98
CA PHE A 213 2.10 3.45 5.53
C PHE A 213 3.34 4.22 5.09
N LEU A 214 4.23 3.54 4.37
CA LEU A 214 5.52 4.04 3.95
C LEU A 214 5.71 3.89 2.45
N GLY A 215 6.57 4.72 1.86
CA GLY A 215 7.13 4.46 0.53
C GLY A 215 8.40 3.61 0.60
N ASP A 216 8.70 2.92 -0.49
CA ASP A 216 9.97 2.19 -0.63
C ASP A 216 11.19 3.14 -0.58
N GLY A 217 11.10 4.30 -1.24
CA GLY A 217 12.14 5.34 -1.17
C GLY A 217 12.29 6.02 0.20
N GLU A 218 11.27 5.94 1.07
CA GLU A 218 11.32 6.47 2.43
C GLU A 218 12.33 5.72 3.33
N HIS A 219 12.79 4.53 2.91
CA HIS A 219 13.82 3.77 3.60
C HIS A 219 15.24 4.31 3.38
N ASP A 220 15.42 5.32 2.55
CA ASP A 220 16.67 6.08 2.49
C ASP A 220 16.82 7.04 3.70
N GLU A 221 15.72 7.31 4.44
CA GLU A 221 15.74 8.15 5.64
C GLU A 221 16.20 7.35 6.86
N PRO A 222 17.22 7.84 7.61
CA PRO A 222 17.71 7.16 8.81
C PRO A 222 16.64 6.91 9.87
N GLU A 223 15.66 7.79 9.99
CA GLU A 223 14.55 7.69 10.92
C GLU A 223 13.66 6.48 10.63
N THR A 224 13.49 6.12 9.36
CA THR A 224 12.69 4.94 8.97
C THR A 224 13.33 3.65 9.47
N VAL A 225 14.65 3.54 9.39
CA VAL A 225 15.37 2.29 9.69
C VAL A 225 15.96 2.24 11.09
N GLY A 226 16.17 3.39 11.72
CA GLY A 226 16.93 3.51 12.96
C GLY A 226 16.34 2.80 14.18
N ALA A 227 15.02 2.64 14.24
CA ALA A 227 14.32 2.03 15.37
C ALA A 227 13.74 0.62 15.10
N LEU A 228 14.03 0.00 13.96
CA LEU A 228 13.48 -1.32 13.61
C LEU A 228 13.85 -2.40 14.64
N HIS A 229 15.10 -2.42 15.09
CA HIS A 229 15.55 -3.37 16.11
C HIS A 229 14.87 -3.17 17.47
N LEU A 230 14.52 -1.93 17.83
CA LEU A 230 13.77 -1.64 19.06
C LEU A 230 12.39 -2.32 19.00
N ALA A 231 11.68 -2.19 17.90
CA ALA A 231 10.36 -2.78 17.73
C ALA A 231 10.38 -4.31 17.86
N ALA A 232 11.37 -4.96 17.24
CA ALA A 232 11.54 -6.41 17.31
C ALA A 232 11.95 -6.88 18.71
N ARG A 233 12.91 -6.21 19.36
CA ARG A 233 13.39 -6.54 20.70
C ARG A 233 12.27 -6.47 21.75
N GLU A 234 11.33 -5.54 21.59
CA GLU A 234 10.18 -5.37 22.50
C GLU A 234 8.94 -6.16 22.04
N ASN A 235 9.09 -7.01 21.02
CA ASN A 235 8.00 -7.87 20.51
C ASN A 235 6.71 -7.09 20.22
N LEU A 236 6.83 -5.95 19.55
CA LEU A 236 5.68 -5.07 19.25
C LEU A 236 4.74 -5.69 18.20
N ASP A 237 4.04 -6.74 18.55
CA ASP A 237 3.08 -7.44 17.67
C ASP A 237 1.79 -6.65 17.43
N ASN A 238 1.67 -5.48 18.03
CA ASN A 238 0.65 -4.49 17.73
C ASN A 238 1.07 -3.49 16.63
N LEU A 239 2.25 -3.63 16.02
CA LEU A 239 2.79 -2.75 14.99
C LEU A 239 2.79 -3.43 13.62
N ILE A 240 2.21 -2.77 12.62
CA ILE A 240 2.16 -3.22 11.24
C ILE A 240 2.61 -2.10 10.32
N PHE A 241 3.68 -2.34 9.55
CA PHE A 241 4.09 -1.46 8.46
C PHE A 241 3.57 -1.98 7.13
N VAL A 242 3.10 -1.07 6.29
CA VAL A 242 2.69 -1.36 4.91
C VAL A 242 3.53 -0.49 3.99
N VAL A 243 4.43 -1.13 3.25
CA VAL A 243 5.33 -0.44 2.33
C VAL A 243 4.75 -0.49 0.92
N ASN A 244 4.43 0.69 0.38
CA ASN A 244 4.03 0.88 -1.00
C ASN A 244 5.27 0.85 -1.91
N CYS A 245 5.62 -0.34 -2.41
CA CYS A 245 6.76 -0.56 -3.29
C CYS A 245 6.39 -0.23 -4.74
N ASN A 246 6.30 1.05 -5.06
CA ASN A 246 6.02 1.53 -6.41
C ASN A 246 7.27 1.74 -7.27
N LEU A 247 8.44 1.42 -6.74
CA LEU A 247 9.76 1.35 -7.37
C LEU A 247 10.34 2.68 -7.83
N GLN A 248 9.72 3.81 -7.47
CA GLN A 248 10.12 5.14 -7.93
C GLN A 248 10.16 6.18 -6.81
N ARG A 249 11.18 7.02 -6.84
CA ARG A 249 11.30 8.23 -6.02
C ARG A 249 11.24 9.50 -6.88
N LEU A 250 11.60 10.66 -6.31
CA LEU A 250 11.46 11.96 -6.95
C LEU A 250 12.20 12.06 -8.30
N ASP A 251 13.40 11.53 -8.37
CA ASP A 251 14.37 11.72 -9.46
C ASP A 251 14.58 10.44 -10.31
N GLY A 252 13.82 9.37 -10.03
CA GLY A 252 13.94 8.15 -10.82
C GLY A 252 13.59 6.88 -10.04
N PRO A 253 14.08 5.71 -10.48
CA PRO A 253 13.84 4.45 -9.80
C PRO A 253 14.56 4.39 -8.45
N VAL A 254 13.93 3.78 -7.44
CA VAL A 254 14.58 3.51 -6.13
C VAL A 254 15.79 2.60 -6.34
N ARG A 255 15.60 1.53 -7.12
CA ARG A 255 16.69 0.65 -7.58
C ARG A 255 16.43 0.29 -9.06
N GLY A 256 17.39 0.56 -9.94
CA GLY A 256 17.26 0.20 -11.36
C GLY A 256 17.66 -1.24 -11.64
N ASN A 257 18.82 -1.65 -11.11
CA ASN A 257 19.48 -2.92 -11.42
C ASN A 257 19.40 -3.95 -10.28
N SER A 258 18.50 -3.75 -9.30
CA SER A 258 18.26 -4.70 -8.22
C SER A 258 16.75 -4.80 -7.92
N LYS A 259 16.38 -5.38 -6.80
CA LYS A 259 14.98 -5.51 -6.34
C LYS A 259 14.85 -4.91 -4.96
N VAL A 260 14.21 -3.74 -4.87
CA VAL A 260 14.01 -3.06 -3.59
C VAL A 260 13.25 -3.93 -2.59
N ILE A 261 12.26 -4.70 -3.02
CA ILE A 261 11.49 -5.60 -2.15
C ILE A 261 12.41 -6.65 -1.50
N GLN A 262 13.36 -7.22 -2.24
CA GLN A 262 14.31 -8.20 -1.72
C GLN A 262 15.34 -7.55 -0.78
N GLU A 263 15.71 -6.29 -1.03
CA GLU A 263 16.56 -5.52 -0.11
C GLU A 263 15.84 -5.23 1.20
N LEU A 264 14.59 -4.75 1.12
CA LEU A 264 13.76 -4.48 2.29
C LEU A 264 13.43 -5.76 3.06
N GLU A 265 13.17 -6.89 2.38
CA GLU A 265 12.98 -8.17 3.05
C GLU A 265 14.19 -8.53 3.92
N ARG A 266 15.41 -8.40 3.39
CA ARG A 266 16.64 -8.65 4.17
C ARG A 266 16.79 -7.71 5.36
N LEU A 267 16.49 -6.42 5.16
CA LEU A 267 16.56 -5.41 6.21
C LEU A 267 15.63 -5.76 7.37
N TYR A 268 14.35 -5.98 7.09
CA TYR A 268 13.35 -6.26 8.11
C TYR A 268 13.54 -7.62 8.79
N ARG A 269 13.86 -8.67 8.02
CA ARG A 269 14.20 -9.99 8.60
C ARG A 269 15.43 -9.92 9.48
N GLY A 270 16.48 -9.19 9.05
CA GLY A 270 17.69 -8.96 9.86
C GLY A 270 17.42 -8.20 11.14
N ALA A 271 16.41 -7.33 11.15
CA ALA A 271 15.95 -6.62 12.33
C ALA A 271 15.00 -7.44 13.24
N GLY A 272 14.57 -8.64 12.83
CA GLY A 272 13.70 -9.52 13.61
C GLY A 272 12.20 -9.33 13.36
N TRP A 273 11.81 -8.70 12.26
CA TRP A 273 10.42 -8.51 11.85
C TRP A 273 9.88 -9.71 11.06
N ARG A 274 8.58 -9.97 11.20
CA ARG A 274 7.85 -10.81 10.25
C ARG A 274 7.63 -10.05 8.95
N VAL A 275 8.06 -10.63 7.82
CA VAL A 275 7.90 -10.04 6.49
C VAL A 275 6.83 -10.80 5.70
N ILE A 276 5.88 -10.06 5.13
CA ILE A 276 4.86 -10.57 4.22
C ILE A 276 5.02 -9.84 2.88
N LYS A 277 5.36 -10.57 1.83
CA LYS A 277 5.48 -10.04 0.47
C LYS A 277 4.18 -10.21 -0.29
N VAL A 278 3.74 -9.15 -0.97
CA VAL A 278 2.56 -9.10 -1.84
C VAL A 278 2.99 -8.55 -3.20
N VAL A 279 3.57 -9.41 -4.03
CA VAL A 279 4.30 -9.03 -5.25
C VAL A 279 3.44 -9.17 -6.49
N TRP A 280 2.82 -10.35 -6.65
CA TRP A 280 2.09 -10.74 -7.84
C TRP A 280 0.60 -10.77 -7.57
N GLY A 281 -0.20 -10.22 -8.49
CA GLY A 281 -1.65 -10.29 -8.44
C GLY A 281 -2.19 -11.62 -8.94
N SER A 282 -3.48 -11.85 -8.75
CA SER A 282 -4.16 -13.12 -9.04
C SER A 282 -4.08 -13.57 -10.51
N ALA A 283 -3.87 -12.66 -11.47
CA ALA A 283 -3.69 -13.02 -12.87
C ALA A 283 -2.43 -13.87 -13.13
N TRP A 284 -1.45 -13.84 -12.22
CA TRP A 284 -0.26 -14.68 -12.29
C TRP A 284 -0.45 -16.09 -11.72
N ASP A 285 -1.49 -16.33 -10.94
CA ASP A 285 -1.68 -17.60 -10.20
C ASP A 285 -1.81 -18.80 -11.15
N GLU A 286 -2.52 -18.66 -12.28
CA GLU A 286 -2.66 -19.73 -13.26
C GLU A 286 -1.34 -20.06 -13.96
N LEU A 287 -0.54 -19.05 -14.28
CA LEU A 287 0.76 -19.25 -14.91
C LEU A 287 1.75 -19.93 -13.94
N LEU A 288 1.71 -19.52 -12.66
CA LEU A 288 2.50 -20.17 -11.61
C LEU A 288 2.07 -21.63 -11.39
N ALA A 289 0.78 -21.92 -11.44
CA ALA A 289 0.27 -23.30 -11.32
C ALA A 289 0.66 -24.19 -12.49
N LYS A 290 0.88 -23.63 -13.70
CA LYS A 290 1.36 -24.35 -14.89
C LYS A 290 2.89 -24.54 -14.92
N ASP A 291 3.63 -23.82 -14.08
CA ASP A 291 5.11 -23.81 -14.07
C ASP A 291 5.68 -24.92 -13.19
N GLU A 292 5.40 -26.19 -13.53
CA GLU A 292 5.85 -27.36 -12.77
C GLU A 292 7.37 -27.46 -12.63
N GLU A 293 8.13 -27.02 -13.64
CA GLU A 293 9.58 -27.07 -13.66
C GLU A 293 10.26 -25.81 -13.09
N GLY A 294 9.51 -24.78 -12.70
CA GLY A 294 10.00 -23.56 -12.08
C GLY A 294 10.73 -22.59 -13.02
N HIS A 295 10.42 -22.63 -14.33
CA HIS A 295 10.99 -21.68 -15.31
C HIS A 295 10.54 -20.25 -15.05
N LEU A 296 9.25 -20.06 -14.73
CA LEU A 296 8.69 -18.75 -14.39
C LEU A 296 9.27 -18.24 -13.08
N LEU A 297 9.42 -19.11 -12.07
CA LEU A 297 10.06 -18.75 -10.81
C LEU A 297 11.50 -18.27 -11.03
N ARG A 298 12.31 -18.98 -11.80
CA ARG A 298 13.67 -18.56 -12.15
C ARG A 298 13.69 -17.23 -12.90
N ARG A 299 12.70 -17.00 -13.77
CA ARG A 299 12.56 -15.72 -14.50
C ARG A 299 12.21 -14.56 -13.55
N PHE A 300 11.36 -14.79 -12.56
CA PHE A 300 11.08 -13.82 -11.52
C PHE A 300 12.32 -13.51 -10.66
N GLU A 301 13.12 -14.52 -10.35
CA GLU A 301 14.39 -14.32 -9.62
C GLU A 301 15.41 -13.50 -10.42
N ALA A 302 15.42 -13.63 -11.73
CA ALA A 302 16.30 -12.85 -12.61
C ALA A 302 15.80 -11.42 -12.89
N LEU A 303 14.49 -11.16 -12.70
CA LEU A 303 13.88 -9.86 -12.99
C LEU A 303 14.41 -8.77 -12.06
N VAL A 304 14.73 -7.59 -12.60
CA VAL A 304 15.09 -6.38 -11.85
C VAL A 304 13.99 -5.33 -11.94
N ASP A 305 14.00 -4.37 -10.99
CA ASP A 305 12.94 -3.37 -10.88
C ASP A 305 12.81 -2.50 -12.14
N GLY A 306 13.92 -2.09 -12.74
CA GLY A 306 13.90 -1.30 -13.98
C GLY A 306 13.29 -2.06 -15.16
N GLU A 307 13.58 -3.36 -15.29
CA GLU A 307 12.97 -4.21 -16.32
C GLU A 307 11.46 -4.36 -16.07
N SER A 308 11.07 -4.57 -14.82
CA SER A 308 9.66 -4.69 -14.45
C SER A 308 8.85 -3.42 -14.71
N GLN A 309 9.45 -2.26 -14.42
CA GLN A 309 8.85 -0.95 -14.72
C GLN A 309 8.67 -0.77 -16.23
N ARG A 310 9.64 -1.20 -17.03
CA ARG A 310 9.57 -1.17 -18.49
C ARG A 310 8.35 -1.94 -19.02
N TYR A 311 8.09 -3.15 -18.51
CA TYR A 311 6.92 -3.93 -18.93
C TYR A 311 5.60 -3.24 -18.59
N ALA A 312 5.50 -2.64 -17.41
CA ALA A 312 4.31 -1.88 -17.03
C ALA A 312 4.07 -0.63 -17.90
N ALA A 313 5.17 -0.03 -18.43
CA ALA A 313 5.11 1.17 -19.26
C ALA A 313 4.85 0.87 -20.75
N PHE A 314 5.27 -0.30 -21.25
CA PHE A 314 5.22 -0.64 -22.68
C PHE A 314 4.26 -1.80 -23.03
N GLY A 315 3.72 -2.49 -22.03
CA GLY A 315 2.62 -3.44 -22.17
C GLY A 315 3.01 -4.84 -22.68
N GLY A 316 2.01 -5.57 -23.18
CA GLY A 316 2.07 -7.01 -23.42
C GLY A 316 3.04 -7.46 -24.50
N LYS A 317 3.17 -6.70 -25.59
CA LYS A 317 4.14 -7.00 -26.64
C LYS A 317 5.56 -7.05 -26.10
N GLU A 318 5.95 -6.04 -25.30
CA GLU A 318 7.27 -6.00 -24.67
C GLU A 318 7.46 -7.15 -23.67
N LEU A 319 6.41 -7.49 -22.91
CA LEU A 319 6.41 -8.63 -22.00
C LEU A 319 6.62 -9.95 -22.76
N ARG A 320 5.90 -10.18 -23.88
CA ARG A 320 6.02 -11.36 -24.73
C ARG A 320 7.42 -11.54 -25.27
N GLU A 321 8.01 -10.48 -25.83
CA GLU A 321 9.29 -10.56 -26.53
C GLU A 321 10.47 -10.69 -25.56
N ARG A 322 10.44 -10.04 -24.41
CA ARG A 322 11.59 -9.92 -23.52
C ARG A 322 11.50 -10.72 -22.23
N PHE A 323 10.30 -10.83 -21.65
CA PHE A 323 10.13 -11.61 -20.42
C PHE A 323 9.95 -13.09 -20.72
N PHE A 324 9.03 -13.43 -21.64
CA PHE A 324 8.77 -14.82 -22.07
C PHE A 324 9.67 -15.19 -23.24
N ASN A 325 10.99 -15.10 -23.05
CA ASN A 325 12.00 -15.19 -24.10
C ASN A 325 12.58 -16.60 -24.36
N THR A 326 12.20 -17.61 -23.58
CA THR A 326 12.59 -19.00 -23.79
C THR A 326 11.41 -19.84 -24.29
N PRO A 327 11.65 -21.01 -24.93
CA PRO A 327 10.58 -21.91 -25.40
C PRO A 327 9.62 -22.32 -24.28
N GLU A 328 10.15 -22.63 -23.08
CA GLU A 328 9.38 -23.06 -21.91
C GLU A 328 8.47 -21.94 -21.40
N LEU A 329 9.00 -20.74 -21.31
CA LEU A 329 8.22 -19.57 -20.90
C LEU A 329 7.16 -19.21 -21.94
N LYS A 330 7.46 -19.28 -23.23
CA LYS A 330 6.51 -19.04 -24.33
C LYS A 330 5.32 -19.99 -24.28
N LYS A 331 5.57 -21.25 -23.92
CA LYS A 331 4.52 -22.27 -23.79
C LYS A 331 3.50 -21.90 -22.72
N LEU A 332 3.92 -21.23 -21.63
CA LEU A 332 3.01 -20.81 -20.55
C LEU A 332 1.97 -19.77 -21.02
N ILE A 333 2.32 -18.98 -22.03
CA ILE A 333 1.45 -17.90 -22.57
C ILE A 333 0.89 -18.24 -23.95
N GLU A 334 0.93 -19.51 -24.34
CA GLU A 334 0.37 -19.94 -25.62
C GLU A 334 -1.13 -19.62 -25.69
N GLY A 335 -1.55 -18.94 -26.75
CA GLY A 335 -2.93 -18.50 -26.94
C GLY A 335 -3.28 -17.15 -26.28
N MET A 336 -2.43 -16.57 -25.45
CA MET A 336 -2.69 -15.24 -24.86
C MET A 336 -2.43 -14.12 -25.88
N THR A 337 -3.31 -13.12 -25.91
CA THR A 337 -3.16 -11.91 -26.72
C THR A 337 -2.20 -10.91 -26.07
N ASP A 338 -1.77 -9.86 -26.78
CA ASP A 338 -0.94 -8.80 -26.23
C ASP A 338 -1.72 -7.92 -25.26
N GLU A 339 -3.05 -7.81 -25.41
CA GLU A 339 -3.96 -7.14 -24.49
C GLU A 339 -4.01 -7.87 -23.14
N GLU A 340 -4.21 -9.18 -23.15
CA GLU A 340 -4.18 -10.01 -21.94
C GLU A 340 -2.81 -9.96 -21.24
N LEU A 341 -1.72 -9.96 -21.99
CA LEU A 341 -0.39 -9.77 -21.44
C LEU A 341 -0.17 -8.34 -20.90
N THR A 342 -0.84 -7.33 -21.47
CA THR A 342 -0.80 -5.98 -20.94
C THR A 342 -1.49 -5.92 -19.56
N GLU A 343 -2.64 -6.57 -19.40
CA GLU A 343 -3.29 -6.68 -18.09
C GLU A 343 -2.41 -7.49 -17.11
N LEU A 344 -1.72 -8.51 -17.57
CA LEU A 344 -0.77 -9.24 -16.74
C LEU A 344 0.37 -8.34 -16.23
N THR A 345 0.88 -7.38 -17.05
CA THR A 345 1.88 -6.41 -16.58
C THR A 345 1.37 -5.50 -15.47
N ARG A 346 0.07 -5.26 -15.40
CA ARG A 346 -0.61 -4.42 -14.41
C ARG A 346 -0.99 -5.19 -13.15
N SER A 347 -1.06 -6.51 -13.22
CA SER A 347 -1.43 -7.39 -12.10
C SER A 347 -0.29 -7.45 -11.08
N ARG A 348 -0.27 -6.49 -10.16
CA ARG A 348 0.64 -6.41 -9.02
C ARG A 348 -0.13 -6.74 -7.73
N GLY A 349 0.55 -7.39 -6.79
CA GLY A 349 -0.09 -7.79 -5.54
C GLY A 349 -0.69 -6.61 -4.76
N GLY A 350 -0.02 -5.45 -4.77
CA GLY A 350 -0.50 -4.23 -4.13
C GLY A 350 -1.68 -3.53 -4.83
N HIS A 351 -2.14 -4.05 -5.98
CA HIS A 351 -3.38 -3.64 -6.66
C HIS A 351 -4.46 -4.73 -6.62
N ASP A 352 -4.19 -5.84 -5.93
CA ASP A 352 -5.10 -6.97 -5.81
C ASP A 352 -5.67 -7.05 -4.40
N MET A 353 -6.94 -6.67 -4.25
CA MET A 353 -7.59 -6.57 -2.95
C MET A 353 -7.66 -7.92 -2.21
N VAL A 354 -7.75 -9.04 -2.94
CA VAL A 354 -7.74 -10.39 -2.33
C VAL A 354 -6.39 -10.68 -1.70
N LYS A 355 -5.31 -10.42 -2.42
CA LYS A 355 -3.93 -10.58 -1.95
C LYS A 355 -3.62 -9.66 -0.76
N ILE A 356 -4.08 -8.40 -0.85
CA ILE A 356 -3.91 -7.42 0.24
C ILE A 356 -4.68 -7.85 1.48
N TYR A 357 -5.93 -8.26 1.33
CA TYR A 357 -6.75 -8.74 2.46
C TYR A 357 -6.11 -9.94 3.17
N ALA A 358 -5.64 -10.92 2.40
CA ALA A 358 -4.92 -12.08 2.94
C ALA A 358 -3.68 -11.67 3.76
N ALA A 359 -2.89 -10.74 3.23
CA ALA A 359 -1.71 -10.21 3.91
C ALA A 359 -2.05 -9.45 5.20
N TYR A 360 -3.08 -8.59 5.16
CA TYR A 360 -3.52 -7.81 6.33
C TYR A 360 -4.08 -8.73 7.41
N LYS A 361 -4.89 -9.72 7.04
CA LYS A 361 -5.40 -10.72 7.97
C LYS A 361 -4.26 -11.48 8.64
N ALA A 362 -3.30 -11.98 7.89
CA ALA A 362 -2.13 -12.66 8.44
C ALA A 362 -1.31 -11.75 9.35
N ALA A 363 -1.21 -10.45 9.05
CA ALA A 363 -0.50 -9.48 9.88
C ALA A 363 -1.20 -9.19 11.20
N VAL A 364 -2.52 -9.03 11.22
CA VAL A 364 -3.26 -8.76 12.48
C VAL A 364 -3.32 -9.97 13.40
N GLU A 365 -3.29 -11.18 12.84
CA GLU A 365 -3.30 -12.45 13.58
C GLU A 365 -1.91 -12.83 14.11
N HIS A 366 -0.84 -12.28 13.54
CA HIS A 366 0.53 -12.57 13.95
C HIS A 366 0.80 -12.10 15.39
N LYS A 367 1.61 -12.89 16.10
CA LYS A 367 2.03 -12.63 17.49
C LYS A 367 3.55 -12.73 17.65
N GLY A 368 4.07 -12.01 18.63
CA GLY A 368 5.46 -12.13 19.09
C GLY A 368 6.47 -11.26 18.33
N SER A 369 6.12 -10.60 17.25
CA SER A 369 7.00 -9.65 16.58
C SER A 369 6.21 -8.63 15.74
N PRO A 370 6.79 -7.46 15.42
CA PRO A 370 6.18 -6.53 14.46
C PRO A 370 6.14 -7.14 13.05
N VAL A 371 5.20 -6.66 12.23
CA VAL A 371 4.99 -7.14 10.87
C VAL A 371 5.25 -6.03 9.86
N VAL A 372 5.92 -6.36 8.76
CA VAL A 372 5.99 -5.51 7.57
C VAL A 372 5.38 -6.22 6.37
N ILE A 373 4.54 -5.51 5.64
CA ILE A 373 3.95 -5.95 4.37
C ILE A 373 4.64 -5.17 3.25
N LEU A 374 5.32 -5.87 2.36
CA LEU A 374 5.99 -5.30 1.19
C LEU A 374 5.08 -5.49 -0.02
N ALA A 375 4.32 -4.45 -0.36
CA ALA A 375 3.30 -4.51 -1.40
C ALA A 375 3.80 -3.87 -2.70
N ARG A 376 3.93 -4.67 -3.76
CA ARG A 376 4.35 -4.18 -5.07
C ARG A 376 3.21 -3.52 -5.81
N THR A 377 3.43 -2.27 -6.23
CA THR A 377 2.45 -1.46 -6.96
C THR A 377 3.07 -0.84 -8.22
N ILE A 378 2.28 -0.05 -8.92
CA ILE A 378 2.71 0.75 -10.07
C ILE A 378 2.47 2.22 -9.75
N LYS A 379 3.50 3.04 -9.81
CA LYS A 379 3.37 4.49 -9.60
C LYS A 379 2.50 5.11 -10.69
N GLY A 380 1.51 5.91 -10.28
CA GLY A 380 0.56 6.53 -11.22
C GLY A 380 -0.43 5.55 -11.85
N TYR A 381 -0.73 4.42 -11.19
CA TYR A 381 -1.66 3.41 -11.69
C TYR A 381 -2.99 4.01 -12.12
N GLY A 382 -3.37 3.78 -13.39
CA GLY A 382 -4.60 4.28 -13.97
C GLY A 382 -4.63 5.77 -14.33
N MET A 383 -3.49 6.50 -14.23
CA MET A 383 -3.43 7.96 -14.45
C MET A 383 -3.01 8.35 -15.88
N GLY A 384 -3.10 7.45 -16.83
CA GLY A 384 -2.80 7.71 -18.22
C GLY A 384 -1.35 7.38 -18.66
N PRO A 385 -1.10 7.40 -19.99
CA PRO A 385 0.12 6.85 -20.57
C PRO A 385 1.37 7.71 -20.31
N THR A 386 1.20 9.00 -20.02
CA THR A 386 2.35 9.88 -19.72
C THR A 386 2.75 9.80 -18.24
N VAL A 387 1.92 9.21 -17.38
CA VAL A 387 2.13 9.13 -15.93
C VAL A 387 2.45 7.71 -15.47
N MET A 388 1.62 6.72 -15.85
CA MET A 388 1.72 5.36 -15.33
C MET A 388 3.08 4.72 -15.62
N ALA A 389 3.78 4.29 -14.59
CA ALA A 389 5.10 3.66 -14.64
C ALA A 389 6.22 4.50 -15.27
N LYS A 390 6.02 5.81 -15.48
CA LYS A 390 7.03 6.71 -16.04
C LYS A 390 7.89 7.35 -14.94
N ASN A 391 9.15 7.63 -15.23
CA ASN A 391 10.06 8.27 -14.26
C ASN A 391 9.58 9.66 -13.82
N VAL A 392 8.87 10.37 -14.69
CA VAL A 392 8.29 11.70 -14.37
C VAL A 392 7.06 11.64 -13.47
N ALA A 393 6.50 10.46 -13.23
CA ALA A 393 5.22 10.29 -12.51
C ALA A 393 5.17 11.01 -11.15
N HIS A 394 6.27 11.02 -10.42
CA HIS A 394 6.33 11.70 -9.12
C HIS A 394 6.13 13.21 -9.21
N GLN A 395 6.61 13.82 -10.29
CA GLN A 395 6.57 15.27 -10.50
C GLN A 395 5.28 15.76 -11.15
N VAL A 396 4.45 14.86 -11.69
CA VAL A 396 3.21 15.24 -12.38
C VAL A 396 2.22 15.84 -11.39
N LYS A 397 1.86 17.10 -11.63
CA LYS A 397 0.88 17.87 -10.84
C LYS A 397 -0.35 18.29 -11.66
N LYS A 398 -0.27 18.14 -12.97
CA LYS A 398 -1.34 18.45 -13.93
C LYS A 398 -1.38 17.33 -14.96
N LEU A 399 -2.56 16.70 -15.13
CA LEU A 399 -2.76 15.70 -16.17
C LEU A 399 -2.97 16.39 -17.53
N THR A 400 -2.45 15.79 -18.58
CA THR A 400 -2.73 16.21 -19.96
C THR A 400 -4.16 15.81 -20.36
N GLU A 401 -4.66 16.36 -21.47
CA GLU A 401 -5.99 15.96 -21.97
C GLU A 401 -6.05 14.47 -22.33
N GLU A 402 -4.98 13.93 -22.90
CA GLU A 402 -4.85 12.50 -23.21
C GLU A 402 -4.87 11.65 -21.93
N ASP A 403 -4.12 12.04 -20.89
CA ASP A 403 -4.14 11.35 -19.60
C ASP A 403 -5.53 11.39 -18.96
N LEU A 404 -6.24 12.50 -19.04
CA LEU A 404 -7.60 12.63 -18.51
C LEU A 404 -8.59 11.70 -19.21
N LYS A 405 -8.53 11.62 -20.55
CA LYS A 405 -9.37 10.71 -21.33
C LYS A 405 -9.09 9.25 -21.00
N GLU A 406 -7.82 8.89 -20.94
CA GLU A 406 -7.40 7.53 -20.64
C GLU A 406 -7.70 7.15 -19.18
N ALA A 407 -7.40 8.03 -18.22
CA ALA A 407 -7.73 7.81 -16.81
C ALA A 407 -9.24 7.65 -16.59
N ARG A 408 -10.07 8.51 -17.20
CA ARG A 408 -11.53 8.39 -17.15
C ARG A 408 -12.00 7.02 -17.64
N ARG A 409 -11.45 6.57 -18.79
CA ARG A 409 -11.81 5.27 -19.39
C ARG A 409 -11.34 4.11 -18.52
N PHE A 410 -10.09 4.13 -18.08
CA PHE A 410 -9.50 3.09 -17.24
C PHE A 410 -10.23 2.95 -15.89
N LEU A 411 -10.54 4.09 -15.24
CA LEU A 411 -11.20 4.14 -13.95
C LEU A 411 -12.73 3.94 -14.04
N GLY A 412 -13.31 3.91 -15.26
CA GLY A 412 -14.74 3.74 -15.45
C GLY A 412 -15.57 4.91 -14.92
N ILE A 413 -15.07 6.15 -15.00
CA ILE A 413 -15.75 7.32 -14.47
C ILE A 413 -16.82 7.79 -15.46
N PRO A 414 -18.12 7.90 -15.06
CA PRO A 414 -19.24 8.19 -15.95
C PRO A 414 -19.39 9.71 -16.23
N ILE A 415 -18.29 10.41 -16.41
CA ILE A 415 -18.28 11.83 -16.78
C ILE A 415 -18.20 11.94 -18.31
N PRO A 416 -19.06 12.73 -18.99
CA PRO A 416 -18.96 12.98 -20.41
C PRO A 416 -17.60 13.57 -20.81
N GLU A 417 -17.07 13.17 -21.96
CA GLU A 417 -15.72 13.57 -22.38
C GLU A 417 -15.59 15.09 -22.58
N GLU A 418 -16.66 15.74 -23.07
CA GLU A 418 -16.74 17.18 -23.26
C GLU A 418 -16.64 17.99 -21.95
N LYS A 419 -16.89 17.37 -20.80
CA LYS A 419 -16.72 18.01 -19.48
C LYS A 419 -15.32 17.87 -18.87
N LEU A 420 -14.46 17.07 -19.46
CA LEU A 420 -13.09 16.86 -18.93
C LEU A 420 -12.26 18.14 -18.78
N PRO A 421 -12.36 19.15 -19.68
CA PRO A 421 -11.65 20.42 -19.52
C PRO A 421 -11.99 21.20 -18.24
N GLU A 422 -13.18 20.98 -17.67
CA GLU A 422 -13.65 21.58 -16.42
C GLU A 422 -13.03 20.89 -15.18
N LEU A 423 -12.42 19.71 -15.36
CA LEU A 423 -11.84 18.87 -14.29
C LEU A 423 -12.84 18.56 -13.17
N PRO A 424 -14.04 18.04 -13.48
CA PRO A 424 -15.07 17.86 -12.49
C PRO A 424 -14.72 16.78 -11.47
N TYR A 425 -15.04 17.03 -10.20
CA TYR A 425 -15.11 15.97 -9.21
C TYR A 425 -16.25 15.02 -9.53
N TYR A 426 -16.16 13.80 -9.04
CA TYR A 426 -17.22 12.83 -9.17
C TYR A 426 -17.66 12.30 -7.80
N HIS A 427 -18.92 12.51 -7.50
CA HIS A 427 -19.61 11.91 -6.37
C HIS A 427 -20.86 11.18 -6.90
N PRO A 428 -20.99 9.85 -6.69
CA PRO A 428 -22.09 9.06 -7.27
C PRO A 428 -23.46 9.35 -6.62
N GLY A 429 -23.48 10.16 -5.57
CA GLY A 429 -24.65 10.49 -4.77
C GLY A 429 -24.68 9.74 -3.44
N PRO A 430 -25.32 10.32 -2.40
CA PRO A 430 -25.31 9.76 -1.05
C PRO A 430 -26.04 8.40 -0.97
N ASP A 431 -26.99 8.15 -1.85
CA ASP A 431 -27.78 6.91 -1.89
C ASP A 431 -27.22 5.88 -2.88
N SER A 432 -26.07 6.14 -3.49
CA SER A 432 -25.42 5.19 -4.41
C SER A 432 -24.98 3.93 -3.68
N PRO A 433 -24.88 2.79 -4.38
CA PRO A 433 -24.35 1.55 -3.79
C PRO A 433 -22.96 1.74 -3.18
N GLU A 434 -22.10 2.52 -3.84
CA GLU A 434 -20.73 2.79 -3.39
C GLU A 434 -20.70 3.54 -2.05
N VAL A 435 -21.45 4.63 -1.93
CA VAL A 435 -21.46 5.44 -0.72
C VAL A 435 -22.13 4.70 0.44
N ARG A 436 -23.27 4.03 0.19
CA ARG A 436 -23.89 3.18 1.20
C ARG A 436 -22.96 2.09 1.70
N TYR A 437 -22.28 1.37 0.79
CA TYR A 437 -21.35 0.32 1.15
C TYR A 437 -20.21 0.87 2.03
N LEU A 438 -19.53 1.92 1.60
CA LEU A 438 -18.41 2.46 2.38
C LEU A 438 -18.82 2.96 3.77
N LEU A 439 -20.02 3.57 3.90
CA LEU A 439 -20.55 4.03 5.19
C LEU A 439 -20.92 2.87 6.10
N GLU A 440 -21.53 1.80 5.56
CA GLU A 440 -21.81 0.57 6.29
C GLU A 440 -20.53 -0.08 6.82
N ARG A 441 -19.48 -0.18 5.98
CA ARG A 441 -18.17 -0.71 6.40
C ARG A 441 -17.57 0.13 7.53
N ARG A 442 -17.60 1.46 7.42
CA ARG A 442 -17.10 2.36 8.47
C ARG A 442 -17.90 2.24 9.77
N LYS A 443 -19.22 2.15 9.68
CA LYS A 443 -20.09 1.91 10.84
C LYS A 443 -19.75 0.57 11.52
N ALA A 444 -19.60 -0.49 10.75
CA ALA A 444 -19.24 -1.81 11.27
C ALA A 444 -17.88 -1.85 11.98
N LEU A 445 -16.94 -0.98 11.56
CA LEU A 445 -15.61 -0.87 12.14
C LEU A 445 -15.50 0.25 13.20
N GLY A 446 -16.61 0.82 13.66
CA GLY A 446 -16.62 1.79 14.77
C GLY A 446 -16.28 3.22 14.37
N GLY A 447 -16.71 3.66 13.19
CA GLY A 447 -16.65 5.06 12.78
C GLY A 447 -15.52 5.41 11.80
N PHE A 448 -15.35 6.71 11.55
CA PHE A 448 -14.43 7.20 10.53
C PHE A 448 -12.96 7.13 10.96
N VAL A 449 -12.08 7.02 9.96
CA VAL A 449 -10.62 7.09 10.10
C VAL A 449 -10.08 7.86 8.87
N PRO A 450 -9.22 8.87 9.03
CA PRO A 450 -8.82 9.48 10.31
C PRO A 450 -9.96 10.30 10.94
N GLU A 451 -10.07 10.23 12.24
CA GLU A 451 -10.93 11.09 13.06
C GLU A 451 -10.27 11.26 14.43
N ARG A 452 -9.94 12.49 14.79
CA ARG A 452 -9.28 12.78 16.06
C ARG A 452 -10.29 13.29 17.09
N ARG A 453 -10.46 12.52 18.15
CA ARG A 453 -11.30 12.90 19.31
C ARG A 453 -10.40 13.05 20.53
N VAL A 454 -10.18 14.30 20.95
CA VAL A 454 -9.47 14.60 22.20
C VAL A 454 -10.50 14.75 23.30
N ARG A 455 -10.46 13.84 24.28
CA ARG A 455 -11.31 13.89 25.48
C ARG A 455 -10.42 13.96 26.71
N PHE A 456 -9.97 15.15 27.04
CA PHE A 456 -9.34 15.38 28.33
C PHE A 456 -10.39 15.92 29.31
N LYS A 457 -10.69 15.15 30.34
CA LYS A 457 -11.57 15.56 31.43
C LYS A 457 -10.73 15.68 32.70
N GLY A 458 -10.32 16.88 33.05
CA GLY A 458 -9.60 17.20 34.26
C GLY A 458 -8.30 17.96 34.02
N GLY A 459 -7.89 18.80 34.98
CA GLY A 459 -6.56 19.40 35.01
C GLY A 459 -5.56 18.39 35.56
N LEU A 460 -4.32 18.42 35.08
CA LEU A 460 -3.21 17.86 35.83
C LEU A 460 -3.06 18.78 37.06
N GLU A 461 -3.30 18.24 38.26
CA GLU A 461 -2.79 18.89 39.47
C GLU A 461 -1.26 18.78 39.44
N VAL A 462 -0.60 19.92 39.30
CA VAL A 462 0.85 20.05 39.32
C VAL A 462 1.33 20.15 40.78
#